data_dc2410f4aff6c1db19335ff14f04c124
#
_entry.id   dc2410f4aff6c1db19335ff14f04c124
#
_cell.length_a   1.000
_cell.length_b   1.000
_cell.length_c   1.000
_cell.angle_alpha   90.00
_cell.angle_beta   90.00
_cell.angle_gamma   90.00
#
_symmetry.space_group_name_H-M   'P 1'
#
loop_
_entity.id
_entity.type
_entity.pdbx_description
1 polymer ?
#
loop_
_entity_poly.entity_id
_entity_poly.type
_entity_poly.pdbx_seq_one_letter_code
_entity_poly.pdbx_strand_id
1 'polypeptide(L)'
;MTRIIDRLPEEQQCALWHWIDHRKHQARRRKVHNVGEGANAVTYSLKGFDEHRCIFVHIPKAAGISVAMALFGNLAGGHAAARDYRVVFGRDFWRYFKFTFVRNPYTRLVSAYEFLRNGGHPAWPRDQRFRDEVLSNYVDFADFVLRWLKPRPQRPEPHFRPQHEFLEMGGRLVMDFVGRVERIDVDFATVCDRLGIQAQLGRLNPTIENHGTLGDYYSSDAVERRVRDFYARDFELFGYPPRPPTQPS
;
A
#
# COMPACT_ATOMS: atom_id res chain seq x y z
N MET A 1 -25.91 11.95 12.81
CA MET A 1 -25.25 12.51 11.62
C MET A 1 -24.45 11.43 10.88
N THR A 2 -23.58 10.68 11.52
CA THR A 2 -22.74 9.63 10.89
C THR A 2 -23.55 8.59 10.11
N ARG A 3 -24.63 8.02 10.68
CA ARG A 3 -25.48 7.00 10.01
C ARG A 3 -26.19 7.47 8.74
N ILE A 4 -26.38 8.77 8.54
CA ILE A 4 -26.98 9.33 7.33
C ILE A 4 -25.91 9.47 6.24
N ILE A 5 -24.70 9.88 6.63
CA ILE A 5 -23.57 10.03 5.72
C ILE A 5 -23.19 8.68 5.10
N ASP A 6 -23.20 7.61 5.89
CA ASP A 6 -22.84 6.26 5.43
C ASP A 6 -23.78 5.69 4.34
N ARG A 7 -24.95 6.29 4.12
CA ARG A 7 -25.90 5.92 3.06
C ARG A 7 -25.66 6.65 1.73
N LEU A 8 -24.83 7.69 1.72
CA LEU A 8 -24.52 8.43 0.51
C LEU A 8 -23.52 7.66 -0.37
N PRO A 9 -23.48 7.90 -1.68
CA PRO A 9 -22.39 7.44 -2.52
C PRO A 9 -21.04 7.88 -1.96
N GLU A 10 -20.01 7.05 -2.10
CA GLU A 10 -18.68 7.25 -1.47
C GLU A 10 -18.06 8.61 -1.78
N GLU A 11 -18.22 9.09 -3.04
CA GLU A 11 -17.74 10.41 -3.43
C GLU A 11 -18.42 11.54 -2.65
N GLN A 12 -19.71 11.44 -2.41
CA GLN A 12 -20.45 12.42 -1.63
C GLN A 12 -20.07 12.37 -0.15
N GLN A 13 -19.82 11.17 0.39
CA GLN A 13 -19.26 11.01 1.73
C GLN A 13 -17.94 11.74 1.86
N CYS A 14 -17.01 11.51 0.93
CA CYS A 14 -15.70 12.14 0.93
C CYS A 14 -15.80 13.68 0.83
N ALA A 15 -16.69 14.19 -0.03
CA ALA A 15 -16.91 15.63 -0.19
C ALA A 15 -17.45 16.27 1.09
N LEU A 16 -18.37 15.59 1.76
CA LEU A 16 -18.96 16.06 3.01
C LEU A 16 -17.97 16.04 4.17
N TRP A 17 -17.20 14.96 4.31
CA TRP A 17 -16.13 14.87 5.31
C TRP A 17 -15.04 15.91 5.07
N HIS A 18 -14.67 16.18 3.82
CA HIS A 18 -13.75 17.26 3.48
C HIS A 18 -14.28 18.62 3.96
N TRP A 19 -15.56 18.90 3.75
CA TRP A 19 -16.17 20.17 4.14
C TRP A 19 -16.25 20.31 5.67
N ILE A 20 -16.69 19.26 6.39
CA ILE A 20 -16.84 19.25 7.85
C ILE A 20 -15.51 19.54 8.55
N ASP A 21 -14.43 18.91 8.13
CA ASP A 21 -13.11 19.00 8.77
C ASP A 21 -12.08 19.79 7.94
N HIS A 22 -12.54 20.72 7.11
CA HIS A 22 -11.68 21.43 6.15
C HIS A 22 -10.40 22.02 6.78
N ARG A 23 -10.51 22.67 7.93
CA ARG A 23 -9.35 23.25 8.65
C ARG A 23 -8.34 22.19 9.08
N LYS A 24 -8.80 21.02 9.55
CA LYS A 24 -7.94 19.89 9.93
C LYS A 24 -7.22 19.32 8.70
N HIS A 25 -7.92 19.23 7.58
CA HIS A 25 -7.34 18.73 6.33
C HIS A 25 -6.27 19.68 5.79
N GLN A 26 -6.49 20.99 5.82
CA GLN A 26 -5.47 21.98 5.47
C GLN A 26 -4.26 21.92 6.40
N ALA A 27 -4.47 21.76 7.71
CA ALA A 27 -3.36 21.57 8.65
C ALA A 27 -2.57 20.29 8.36
N ARG A 28 -3.27 19.17 8.05
CA ARG A 28 -2.65 17.90 7.70
C ARG A 28 -1.77 17.99 6.45
N ARG A 29 -2.20 18.70 5.41
CA ARG A 29 -1.42 18.92 4.18
C ARG A 29 -0.07 19.61 4.46
N ARG A 30 -0.03 20.50 5.45
CA ARG A 30 1.15 21.32 5.82
C ARG A 30 2.01 20.71 6.93
N LYS A 31 1.50 19.72 7.64
CA LYS A 31 2.17 19.13 8.79
C LYS A 31 3.32 18.24 8.37
N VAL A 32 4.43 18.36 9.11
CA VAL A 32 5.51 17.36 9.15
C VAL A 32 5.32 16.55 10.44
N HIS A 33 5.39 15.24 10.36
CA HIS A 33 5.16 14.35 11.48
C HIS A 33 6.27 13.30 11.54
N ASN A 34 6.98 13.23 12.66
CA ASN A 34 8.02 12.24 12.89
C ASN A 34 7.49 11.12 13.80
N VAL A 35 7.87 9.89 13.51
CA VAL A 35 7.55 8.68 14.27
C VAL A 35 8.84 7.92 14.56
N GLY A 36 8.99 7.40 15.77
CA GLY A 36 10.23 6.74 16.22
C GLY A 36 11.29 7.74 16.66
N GLU A 37 12.43 7.21 17.10
CA GLU A 37 13.55 7.99 17.64
C GLU A 37 14.89 7.54 17.04
N GLY A 38 15.88 8.44 17.05
CA GLY A 38 17.23 8.16 16.57
C GLY A 38 17.27 7.72 15.10
N ALA A 39 18.11 6.74 14.80
CA ALA A 39 18.32 6.21 13.45
C ALA A 39 17.06 5.53 12.83
N ASN A 40 16.08 5.17 13.66
CA ASN A 40 14.84 4.55 13.22
C ASN A 40 13.71 5.56 13.00
N ALA A 41 13.94 6.86 13.22
CA ALA A 41 12.93 7.88 13.03
C ALA A 41 12.54 7.98 11.55
N VAL A 42 11.24 8.05 11.30
CA VAL A 42 10.68 8.24 9.97
C VAL A 42 9.81 9.49 9.93
N THR A 43 9.89 10.21 8.81
CA THR A 43 9.16 11.46 8.61
C THR A 43 8.00 11.26 7.63
N TYR A 44 6.85 11.82 7.96
CA TYR A 44 5.68 11.90 7.09
C TYR A 44 5.35 13.34 6.75
N SER A 45 5.09 13.64 5.48
CA SER A 45 4.63 14.95 5.05
C SER A 45 3.90 14.85 3.72
N LEU A 46 2.79 15.57 3.59
CA LEU A 46 2.03 15.70 2.34
C LEU A 46 2.42 16.95 1.53
N LYS A 47 3.42 17.73 1.97
CA LYS A 47 3.83 18.97 1.28
C LYS A 47 4.25 18.71 -0.16
N GLY A 48 5.03 17.65 -0.41
CA GLY A 48 5.45 17.27 -1.75
C GLY A 48 4.28 16.96 -2.70
N PHE A 49 3.13 16.57 -2.18
CA PHE A 49 1.95 16.37 -3.02
C PHE A 49 1.40 17.68 -3.57
N ASP A 50 1.41 18.74 -2.76
CA ASP A 50 1.01 20.08 -3.22
C ASP A 50 2.07 20.70 -4.13
N GLU A 51 3.35 20.54 -3.81
CA GLU A 51 4.48 21.07 -4.58
C GLU A 51 4.52 20.50 -6.00
N HIS A 52 4.32 19.19 -6.14
CA HIS A 52 4.37 18.50 -7.43
C HIS A 52 2.99 18.25 -8.05
N ARG A 53 1.91 18.73 -7.42
CA ARG A 53 0.50 18.52 -7.84
C ARG A 53 0.21 17.05 -8.12
N CYS A 54 0.64 16.17 -7.23
CA CYS A 54 0.47 14.72 -7.34
C CYS A 54 -0.09 14.11 -6.05
N ILE A 55 -0.53 12.87 -6.13
CA ILE A 55 -0.92 12.04 -4.99
C ILE A 55 -0.33 10.65 -5.21
N PHE A 56 0.56 10.26 -4.34
CA PHE A 56 1.10 8.91 -4.30
C PHE A 56 0.33 8.05 -3.31
N VAL A 57 -0.36 7.03 -3.81
CA VAL A 57 -1.00 6.02 -2.95
C VAL A 57 0.01 4.91 -2.69
N HIS A 58 0.56 4.89 -1.48
CA HIS A 58 1.58 3.94 -1.06
C HIS A 58 0.94 2.63 -0.58
N ILE A 59 1.00 1.61 -1.42
CA ILE A 59 0.58 0.24 -1.05
C ILE A 59 1.73 -0.46 -0.30
N PRO A 60 1.47 -1.07 0.88
CA PRO A 60 2.50 -1.83 1.60
C PRO A 60 3.12 -2.92 0.75
N LYS A 61 4.46 -3.06 0.83
CA LYS A 61 5.25 -4.10 0.16
C LYS A 61 5.29 -4.00 -1.38
N ALA A 62 4.91 -2.83 -1.93
CA ALA A 62 5.01 -2.50 -3.35
C ALA A 62 5.99 -1.32 -3.58
N ALA A 63 7.20 -1.40 -2.99
CA ALA A 63 8.30 -0.43 -3.11
C ALA A 63 8.00 1.01 -2.66
N GLY A 64 6.89 1.22 -1.94
CA GLY A 64 6.40 2.56 -1.63
C GLY A 64 7.33 3.43 -0.78
N ILE A 65 8.13 2.85 0.12
CA ILE A 65 9.15 3.57 0.90
C ILE A 65 10.21 4.15 -0.04
N SER A 66 10.78 3.34 -0.93
CA SER A 66 11.81 3.76 -1.87
C SER A 66 11.31 4.85 -2.81
N VAL A 67 10.09 4.69 -3.34
CA VAL A 67 9.44 5.68 -4.21
C VAL A 67 9.18 7.00 -3.46
N ALA A 68 8.61 6.94 -2.26
CA ALA A 68 8.31 8.13 -1.46
C ALA A 68 9.57 8.89 -1.05
N MET A 69 10.62 8.16 -0.64
CA MET A 69 11.91 8.75 -0.27
C MET A 69 12.60 9.40 -1.48
N ALA A 70 12.58 8.74 -2.64
CA ALA A 70 13.20 9.28 -3.85
C ALA A 70 12.51 10.55 -4.36
N LEU A 71 11.17 10.62 -4.29
CA LEU A 71 10.40 11.75 -4.81
C LEU A 71 10.23 12.88 -3.80
N PHE A 72 10.08 12.56 -2.52
CA PHE A 72 9.64 13.54 -1.50
C PHE A 72 10.59 13.66 -0.30
N GLY A 73 11.62 12.80 -0.19
CA GLY A 73 12.54 12.77 0.96
C GLY A 73 11.86 12.37 2.29
N ASN A 74 10.64 11.82 2.23
CA ASN A 74 9.87 11.37 3.40
C ASN A 74 8.84 10.31 2.99
N LEU A 75 8.10 9.73 3.95
CA LEU A 75 7.14 8.65 3.69
C LEU A 75 5.75 9.13 3.21
N ALA A 76 5.62 10.38 2.80
CA ALA A 76 4.38 10.99 2.32
C ALA A 76 3.20 10.76 3.29
N GLY A 77 2.11 10.16 2.84
CA GLY A 77 0.93 9.88 3.65
C GLY A 77 0.90 8.49 4.30
N GLY A 78 1.98 7.71 4.18
CA GLY A 78 2.01 6.31 4.62
C GLY A 78 0.99 5.46 3.84
N HIS A 79 0.38 4.48 4.50
CA HIS A 79 -0.53 3.52 3.88
C HIS A 79 -1.99 4.04 3.76
N ALA A 80 -2.17 5.34 3.48
CA ALA A 80 -3.50 5.91 3.24
C ALA A 80 -4.03 5.49 1.86
N ALA A 81 -5.33 5.21 1.79
CA ALA A 81 -5.99 4.87 0.52
C ALA A 81 -6.41 6.13 -0.27
N ALA A 82 -6.74 5.97 -1.53
CA ALA A 82 -7.24 7.04 -2.39
C ALA A 82 -8.41 7.80 -1.78
N ARG A 83 -9.33 7.09 -1.14
CA ARG A 83 -10.44 7.67 -0.39
C ARG A 83 -9.99 8.64 0.70
N ASP A 84 -8.95 8.28 1.47
CA ASP A 84 -8.43 9.12 2.54
C ASP A 84 -7.83 10.42 1.97
N TYR A 85 -7.13 10.32 0.84
CA TYR A 85 -6.62 11.48 0.12
C TYR A 85 -7.73 12.32 -0.51
N ARG A 86 -8.80 11.70 -1.02
CA ARG A 86 -9.97 12.42 -1.52
C ARG A 86 -10.60 13.29 -0.43
N VAL A 87 -10.67 12.80 0.80
CA VAL A 87 -11.13 13.57 1.96
C VAL A 87 -10.16 14.71 2.28
N VAL A 88 -8.86 14.47 2.30
CA VAL A 88 -7.84 15.48 2.65
C VAL A 88 -7.71 16.57 1.59
N PHE A 89 -7.67 16.20 0.32
CA PHE A 89 -7.37 17.12 -0.80
C PHE A 89 -8.63 17.71 -1.45
N GLY A 90 -9.83 17.22 -1.13
CA GLY A 90 -11.06 17.75 -1.69
C GLY A 90 -11.07 17.75 -3.22
N ARG A 91 -11.33 18.89 -3.84
CA ARG A 91 -11.36 19.03 -5.31
C ARG A 91 -9.98 18.86 -5.95
N ASP A 92 -8.88 19.17 -5.23
CA ASP A 92 -7.52 19.02 -5.74
C ASP A 92 -7.18 17.58 -6.03
N PHE A 93 -7.79 16.61 -5.31
CA PHE A 93 -7.63 15.18 -5.60
C PHE A 93 -7.87 14.84 -7.07
N TRP A 94 -8.88 15.43 -7.71
CA TRP A 94 -9.22 15.18 -9.11
C TRP A 94 -8.32 15.93 -10.10
N ARG A 95 -7.65 16.99 -9.64
CA ARG A 95 -6.75 17.81 -10.44
C ARG A 95 -5.31 17.35 -10.42
N TYR A 96 -4.91 16.67 -9.34
CA TYR A 96 -3.56 16.18 -9.13
C TYR A 96 -3.36 14.86 -9.86
N PHE A 97 -2.14 14.62 -10.32
CA PHE A 97 -1.73 13.36 -10.92
C PHE A 97 -1.67 12.28 -9.84
N LYS A 98 -2.51 11.26 -9.95
CA LYS A 98 -2.62 10.17 -8.99
C LYS A 98 -1.88 8.94 -9.50
N PHE A 99 -0.92 8.45 -8.72
CA PHE A 99 -0.16 7.27 -9.11
C PHE A 99 0.09 6.35 -7.92
N THR A 100 0.43 5.12 -8.25
CA THR A 100 0.79 4.05 -7.33
C THR A 100 1.73 3.05 -7.98
N PHE A 101 2.29 2.18 -7.16
CA PHE A 101 2.95 0.95 -7.63
C PHE A 101 2.25 -0.24 -7.01
N VAL A 102 2.04 -1.27 -7.82
CA VAL A 102 1.49 -2.58 -7.43
C VAL A 102 2.54 -3.65 -7.61
N ARG A 103 2.35 -4.77 -6.94
CA ARG A 103 3.23 -5.94 -7.01
C ARG A 103 2.38 -7.20 -7.22
N ASN A 104 2.96 -8.22 -7.86
CA ASN A 104 2.31 -9.53 -7.98
C ASN A 104 1.80 -9.97 -6.60
N PRO A 105 0.51 -10.32 -6.45
CA PRO A 105 -0.08 -10.66 -5.15
C PRO A 105 0.64 -11.80 -4.42
N TYR A 106 1.17 -12.79 -5.12
CA TYR A 106 1.93 -13.90 -4.51
C TYR A 106 3.24 -13.41 -3.88
N THR A 107 4.05 -12.67 -4.64
CA THR A 107 5.34 -12.15 -4.11
C THR A 107 5.13 -11.07 -3.07
N ARG A 108 4.07 -10.27 -3.19
CA ARG A 108 3.68 -9.27 -2.20
C ARG A 108 3.29 -9.91 -0.88
N LEU A 109 2.49 -10.98 -0.90
CA LEU A 109 2.03 -11.68 0.30
C LEU A 109 3.21 -12.29 1.08
N VAL A 110 4.14 -12.97 0.41
CA VAL A 110 5.37 -13.48 1.04
C VAL A 110 6.17 -12.34 1.66
N SER A 111 6.39 -11.26 0.90
CA SER A 111 7.12 -10.09 1.40
C SER A 111 6.45 -9.47 2.63
N ALA A 112 5.12 -9.45 2.71
CA ALA A 112 4.38 -8.94 3.86
C ALA A 112 4.50 -9.87 5.07
N TYR A 113 4.37 -11.17 4.86
CA TYR A 113 4.49 -12.20 5.89
C TYR A 113 5.88 -12.16 6.53
N GLU A 114 6.94 -12.23 5.72
CA GLU A 114 8.31 -12.22 6.24
C GLU A 114 8.66 -10.90 6.93
N PHE A 115 8.23 -9.77 6.39
CA PHE A 115 8.42 -8.48 7.04
C PHE A 115 7.82 -8.46 8.45
N LEU A 116 6.56 -8.87 8.59
CA LEU A 116 5.88 -8.85 9.89
C LEU A 116 6.38 -9.96 10.82
N ARG A 117 6.73 -11.14 10.29
CA ARG A 117 7.34 -12.23 11.07
C ARG A 117 8.66 -11.80 11.70
N ASN A 118 9.42 -10.97 11.03
CA ASN A 118 10.66 -10.37 11.55
C ASN A 118 10.43 -9.12 12.43
N GLY A 119 9.17 -8.82 12.80
CA GLY A 119 8.79 -7.72 13.68
C GLY A 119 8.55 -6.39 12.99
N GLY A 120 8.56 -6.35 11.65
CA GLY A 120 8.26 -5.14 10.89
C GLY A 120 9.32 -4.05 11.02
N HIS A 121 8.89 -2.80 11.03
CA HIS A 121 9.79 -1.66 11.19
C HIS A 121 9.90 -1.26 12.67
N PRO A 122 11.12 -1.00 13.19
CA PRO A 122 11.32 -0.69 14.62
C PRO A 122 10.54 0.53 15.13
N ALA A 123 10.26 1.51 14.26
CA ALA A 123 9.46 2.69 14.61
C ALA A 123 7.95 2.39 14.78
N TRP A 124 7.49 1.20 14.44
CA TRP A 124 6.06 0.85 14.46
C TRP A 124 5.77 -0.32 15.41
N PRO A 125 5.53 -0.08 16.70
CA PRO A 125 5.22 -1.14 17.69
C PRO A 125 4.02 -2.02 17.32
N ARG A 126 3.16 -1.54 16.43
CA ARG A 126 2.02 -2.29 15.89
C ARG A 126 2.47 -3.52 15.09
N ASP A 127 3.56 -3.43 14.34
CA ASP A 127 4.06 -4.53 13.53
C ASP A 127 4.57 -5.66 14.45
N GLN A 128 5.26 -5.29 15.52
CA GLN A 128 5.73 -6.24 16.55
C GLN A 128 4.54 -6.91 17.26
N ARG A 129 3.53 -6.13 17.65
CA ARG A 129 2.31 -6.70 18.23
C ARG A 129 1.60 -7.67 17.30
N PHE A 130 1.54 -7.35 16.01
CA PHE A 130 0.93 -8.27 15.03
C PHE A 130 1.72 -9.59 14.93
N ARG A 131 3.05 -9.54 14.97
CA ARG A 131 3.90 -10.75 15.08
C ARG A 131 3.53 -11.58 16.31
N ASP A 132 3.50 -10.92 17.48
CA ASP A 132 3.41 -11.60 18.78
C ASP A 132 1.99 -12.10 19.07
N GLU A 133 0.96 -11.34 18.68
CA GLU A 133 -0.45 -11.66 19.00
C GLU A 133 -1.16 -12.44 17.88
N VAL A 134 -0.69 -12.32 16.63
CA VAL A 134 -1.35 -12.93 15.48
C VAL A 134 -0.48 -13.99 14.83
N LEU A 135 0.71 -13.62 14.31
CA LEU A 135 1.53 -14.56 13.53
C LEU A 135 2.06 -15.73 14.38
N SER A 136 2.30 -15.52 15.67
CA SER A 136 2.73 -16.58 16.60
C SER A 136 1.72 -17.73 16.75
N ASN A 137 0.48 -17.54 16.32
CA ASN A 137 -0.56 -18.60 16.36
C ASN A 137 -0.53 -19.55 15.15
N TYR A 138 0.40 -19.34 14.22
CA TYR A 138 0.54 -20.13 12.99
C TYR A 138 1.94 -20.75 12.92
N VAL A 139 1.96 -22.04 12.56
CA VAL A 139 3.21 -22.81 12.52
C VAL A 139 4.12 -22.32 11.40
N ASP A 140 3.52 -22.02 10.24
CA ASP A 140 4.24 -21.61 9.05
C ASP A 140 3.36 -20.70 8.13
N PHE A 141 3.89 -20.36 6.98
CA PHE A 141 3.19 -19.56 5.97
C PHE A 141 1.91 -20.24 5.46
N ALA A 142 1.95 -21.53 5.21
CA ALA A 142 0.80 -22.29 4.70
C ALA A 142 -0.34 -22.29 5.71
N ASP A 143 -0.04 -22.56 6.98
CA ASP A 143 -1.01 -22.52 8.09
C ASP A 143 -1.60 -21.10 8.24
N PHE A 144 -0.77 -20.06 8.17
CA PHE A 144 -1.22 -18.68 8.18
C PHE A 144 -2.18 -18.39 7.02
N VAL A 145 -1.81 -18.73 5.78
CA VAL A 145 -2.64 -18.49 4.60
C VAL A 145 -3.97 -19.22 4.69
N LEU A 146 -3.97 -20.49 5.05
CA LEU A 146 -5.19 -21.30 5.06
C LEU A 146 -6.16 -20.91 6.19
N ARG A 147 -5.64 -20.50 7.35
CA ARG A 147 -6.47 -20.20 8.52
C ARG A 147 -6.76 -18.73 8.72
N TRP A 148 -5.80 -17.81 8.42
CA TRP A 148 -5.96 -16.40 8.66
C TRP A 148 -6.43 -15.61 7.44
N LEU A 149 -5.94 -15.91 6.22
CA LEU A 149 -6.25 -15.18 5.00
C LEU A 149 -7.67 -15.51 4.51
N LYS A 150 -8.65 -14.82 5.10
CA LYS A 150 -10.08 -15.00 4.77
C LYS A 150 -10.73 -13.63 4.58
N PRO A 151 -11.78 -13.54 3.73
CA PRO A 151 -12.63 -12.36 3.70
C PRO A 151 -13.15 -12.04 5.10
N ARG A 152 -12.97 -10.79 5.55
CA ARG A 152 -13.39 -10.34 6.89
C ARG A 152 -14.21 -9.07 6.75
N PRO A 153 -15.26 -8.88 7.59
CA PRO A 153 -16.02 -7.64 7.62
C PRO A 153 -15.19 -6.45 8.10
N GLN A 154 -14.16 -6.69 8.91
CA GLN A 154 -13.20 -5.69 9.37
C GLN A 154 -12.04 -5.61 8.39
N ARG A 155 -11.50 -4.39 8.19
CA ARG A 155 -10.32 -4.18 7.34
C ARG A 155 -9.16 -5.03 7.86
N PRO A 156 -8.58 -5.89 7.02
CA PRO A 156 -7.42 -6.69 7.40
C PRO A 156 -6.21 -5.79 7.71
N GLU A 157 -5.18 -6.38 8.32
CA GLU A 157 -3.88 -5.72 8.48
C GLU A 157 -3.43 -5.13 7.13
N PRO A 158 -3.05 -3.84 7.05
CA PRO A 158 -2.77 -3.16 5.78
C PRO A 158 -1.77 -3.89 4.88
N HIS A 159 -0.81 -4.62 5.47
CA HIS A 159 0.18 -5.37 4.71
C HIS A 159 -0.43 -6.53 3.90
N PHE A 160 -1.56 -7.09 4.36
CA PHE A 160 -2.27 -8.19 3.69
C PHE A 160 -3.53 -7.73 2.96
N ARG A 161 -3.92 -6.48 3.09
CA ARG A 161 -5.09 -5.93 2.43
C ARG A 161 -4.92 -5.99 0.91
N PRO A 162 -5.95 -6.39 0.13
CA PRO A 162 -5.93 -6.33 -1.33
C PRO A 162 -5.55 -4.93 -1.84
N GLN A 163 -4.77 -4.89 -2.91
CA GLN A 163 -4.21 -3.64 -3.44
C GLN A 163 -5.29 -2.72 -4.03
N HIS A 164 -6.27 -3.31 -4.73
CA HIS A 164 -7.39 -2.56 -5.31
C HIS A 164 -8.16 -1.75 -4.26
N GLU A 165 -8.26 -2.23 -3.02
CA GLU A 165 -8.96 -1.51 -1.95
C GLU A 165 -8.27 -0.20 -1.52
N PHE A 166 -7.01 0.00 -1.85
CA PHE A 166 -6.32 1.28 -1.68
C PHE A 166 -6.63 2.25 -2.80
N LEU A 167 -7.04 1.76 -3.97
CA LEU A 167 -7.04 2.48 -5.24
C LEU A 167 -8.43 2.73 -5.81
N GLU A 168 -9.41 1.94 -5.39
CA GLU A 168 -10.78 2.06 -5.88
C GLU A 168 -11.64 2.97 -4.97
N MET A 169 -12.55 3.70 -5.60
CA MET A 169 -13.64 4.44 -4.96
C MET A 169 -14.93 4.14 -5.72
N GLY A 170 -15.98 3.72 -5.01
CA GLY A 170 -17.23 3.32 -5.64
C GLY A 170 -17.05 2.20 -6.69
N GLY A 171 -16.13 1.27 -6.45
CA GLY A 171 -15.81 0.16 -7.34
C GLY A 171 -15.05 0.53 -8.62
N ARG A 172 -14.50 1.76 -8.70
CA ARG A 172 -13.74 2.25 -9.85
C ARG A 172 -12.31 2.61 -9.44
N LEU A 173 -11.35 2.19 -10.26
CA LEU A 173 -9.96 2.63 -10.14
C LEU A 173 -9.86 4.15 -10.38
N VAL A 174 -9.31 4.87 -9.42
CA VAL A 174 -9.20 6.35 -9.48
C VAL A 174 -7.76 6.86 -9.64
N MET A 175 -6.86 5.98 -10.10
CA MET A 175 -5.46 6.32 -10.39
C MET A 175 -5.30 6.74 -11.86
N ASP A 176 -4.42 7.70 -12.10
CA ASP A 176 -4.03 8.11 -13.46
C ASP A 176 -2.86 7.25 -13.98
N PHE A 177 -2.08 6.63 -13.07
CA PHE A 177 -1.00 5.72 -13.41
C PHE A 177 -0.83 4.64 -12.35
N VAL A 178 -0.64 3.39 -12.81
CA VAL A 178 -0.36 2.22 -11.98
C VAL A 178 0.92 1.56 -12.49
N GLY A 179 2.04 1.83 -11.82
CA GLY A 179 3.32 1.17 -12.07
C GLY A 179 3.39 -0.21 -11.42
N ARG A 180 4.35 -1.02 -11.84
CA ARG A 180 4.63 -2.37 -11.30
C ARG A 180 6.01 -2.45 -10.69
N VAL A 181 6.14 -3.12 -9.55
CA VAL A 181 7.43 -3.37 -8.90
C VAL A 181 8.35 -4.18 -9.81
N GLU A 182 7.79 -5.12 -10.57
CA GLU A 182 8.50 -6.02 -11.48
C GLU A 182 9.20 -5.31 -12.66
N ARG A 183 8.88 -4.05 -12.90
CA ARG A 183 9.54 -3.18 -13.88
C ARG A 183 9.71 -1.76 -13.35
N ILE A 184 10.07 -1.68 -12.08
CA ILE A 184 10.01 -0.43 -11.32
C ILE A 184 10.88 0.68 -11.91
N ASP A 185 12.02 0.37 -12.49
CA ASP A 185 12.92 1.37 -13.07
C ASP A 185 12.25 2.13 -14.22
N VAL A 186 11.57 1.41 -15.12
CA VAL A 186 10.85 2.00 -16.26
C VAL A 186 9.63 2.78 -15.80
N ASP A 187 8.84 2.19 -14.91
CA ASP A 187 7.59 2.80 -14.43
C ASP A 187 7.89 4.02 -13.51
N PHE A 188 8.98 3.98 -12.75
CA PHE A 188 9.41 5.12 -11.93
C PHE A 188 9.94 6.27 -12.81
N ALA A 189 10.71 5.98 -13.85
CA ALA A 189 11.13 6.99 -14.82
C ALA A 189 9.92 7.69 -15.45
N THR A 190 8.88 6.93 -15.83
CA THR A 190 7.61 7.50 -16.35
C THR A 190 6.95 8.46 -15.35
N VAL A 191 6.96 8.13 -14.06
CA VAL A 191 6.44 9.03 -13.01
C VAL A 191 7.32 10.28 -12.88
N CYS A 192 8.64 10.13 -12.88
CA CYS A 192 9.58 11.25 -12.81
C CYS A 192 9.37 12.22 -13.97
N ASP A 193 9.27 11.72 -15.20
CA ASP A 193 9.00 12.52 -16.40
C ASP A 193 7.67 13.28 -16.28
N ARG A 194 6.62 12.61 -15.80
CA ARG A 194 5.30 13.20 -15.61
C ARG A 194 5.29 14.32 -14.57
N LEU A 195 6.12 14.19 -13.53
CA LEU A 195 6.24 15.17 -12.44
C LEU A 195 7.28 16.25 -12.72
N GLY A 196 8.12 16.11 -13.75
CA GLY A 196 9.26 16.99 -14.02
C GLY A 196 10.33 16.90 -12.92
N ILE A 197 10.49 15.74 -12.27
CA ILE A 197 11.44 15.50 -11.17
C ILE A 197 12.59 14.62 -11.70
N GLN A 198 13.82 14.98 -11.36
CA GLN A 198 14.98 14.12 -11.53
C GLN A 198 15.24 13.39 -10.21
N ALA A 199 14.90 12.10 -10.15
CA ALA A 199 15.11 11.27 -8.99
C ALA A 199 15.56 9.86 -9.39
N GLN A 200 16.28 9.20 -8.52
CA GLN A 200 16.70 7.81 -8.68
C GLN A 200 16.24 7.00 -7.48
N LEU A 201 15.77 5.78 -7.73
CA LEU A 201 15.43 4.86 -6.66
C LEU A 201 16.71 4.42 -5.96
N GLY A 202 16.71 4.49 -4.63
CA GLY A 202 17.72 3.83 -3.83
C GLY A 202 17.62 2.30 -4.01
N ARG A 203 18.66 1.58 -3.56
CA ARG A 203 18.71 0.11 -3.66
C ARG A 203 17.46 -0.48 -2.99
N LEU A 204 16.66 -1.19 -3.77
CA LEU A 204 15.53 -1.97 -3.23
C LEU A 204 16.12 -3.17 -2.49
N ASN A 205 15.79 -3.31 -1.20
CA ASN A 205 16.18 -4.51 -0.45
C ASN A 205 15.19 -5.64 -0.80
N PRO A 206 15.61 -6.67 -1.55
CA PRO A 206 14.76 -7.81 -1.84
C PRO A 206 14.53 -8.61 -0.56
N THR A 207 13.29 -8.69 -0.12
CA THR A 207 12.92 -9.39 1.13
C THR A 207 12.99 -10.92 0.98
N ILE A 208 12.93 -11.44 -0.25
CA ILE A 208 12.82 -12.88 -0.52
C ILE A 208 14.19 -13.58 -0.54
N GLU A 209 15.28 -12.88 -0.90
CA GLU A 209 16.61 -13.50 -1.05
C GLU A 209 17.16 -14.18 0.21
N ASN A 210 16.61 -13.88 1.39
CA ASN A 210 17.11 -14.41 2.65
C ASN A 210 16.26 -15.54 3.26
N HIS A 211 15.14 -15.97 2.62
CA HIS A 211 14.14 -16.83 3.27
C HIS A 211 13.67 -18.04 2.42
N GLY A 212 14.41 -18.45 1.41
CA GLY A 212 14.02 -19.55 0.52
C GLY A 212 13.46 -19.08 -0.84
N THR A 213 13.03 -20.03 -1.66
CA THR A 213 12.43 -19.75 -2.97
C THR A 213 10.93 -19.49 -2.85
N LEU A 214 10.35 -18.80 -3.82
CA LEU A 214 8.89 -18.61 -3.86
C LEU A 214 8.14 -19.96 -3.90
N GLY A 215 8.72 -20.99 -4.52
CA GLY A 215 8.16 -22.35 -4.56
C GLY A 215 8.01 -23.00 -3.20
N ASP A 216 8.87 -22.68 -2.24
CA ASP A 216 8.79 -23.22 -0.88
C ASP A 216 7.52 -22.73 -0.16
N TYR A 217 7.11 -21.48 -0.43
CA TYR A 217 5.88 -20.90 0.13
C TYR A 217 4.61 -21.43 -0.55
N TYR A 218 4.67 -21.77 -1.83
CA TYR A 218 3.53 -22.18 -2.65
C TYR A 218 3.63 -23.65 -3.08
N SER A 219 4.11 -24.52 -2.21
CA SER A 219 4.23 -25.96 -2.47
C SER A 219 2.89 -26.72 -2.46
N SER A 220 1.80 -26.06 -2.09
CA SER A 220 0.46 -26.67 -1.98
C SER A 220 -0.58 -25.93 -2.85
N ASP A 221 -1.28 -26.67 -3.69
CA ASP A 221 -2.42 -26.16 -4.48
C ASP A 221 -3.49 -25.49 -3.61
N ALA A 222 -3.68 -25.92 -2.38
CA ALA A 222 -4.66 -25.32 -1.47
C ALA A 222 -4.24 -23.90 -1.07
N VAL A 223 -2.94 -23.68 -0.80
CA VAL A 223 -2.37 -22.36 -0.49
C VAL A 223 -2.49 -21.44 -1.72
N GLU A 224 -2.11 -21.94 -2.90
CA GLU A 224 -2.21 -21.15 -4.14
C GLU A 224 -3.65 -20.72 -4.42
N ARG A 225 -4.61 -21.66 -4.34
CA ARG A 225 -6.03 -21.36 -4.51
C ARG A 225 -6.53 -20.32 -3.52
N ARG A 226 -6.17 -20.45 -2.23
CA ARG A 226 -6.56 -19.49 -1.20
C ARG A 226 -6.07 -18.07 -1.53
N VAL A 227 -4.82 -17.93 -1.96
CA VAL A 227 -4.24 -16.63 -2.33
C VAL A 227 -4.90 -16.07 -3.57
N ARG A 228 -5.08 -16.90 -4.61
CA ARG A 228 -5.77 -16.51 -5.85
C ARG A 228 -7.19 -16.01 -5.56
N ASP A 229 -7.95 -16.74 -4.77
CA ASP A 229 -9.34 -16.38 -4.47
C ASP A 229 -9.42 -15.12 -3.61
N PHE A 230 -8.51 -14.95 -2.64
CA PHE A 230 -8.49 -13.77 -1.78
C PHE A 230 -8.09 -12.49 -2.52
N TYR A 231 -7.15 -12.57 -3.47
CA TYR A 231 -6.67 -11.44 -4.27
C TYR A 231 -7.23 -11.45 -5.70
N ALA A 232 -8.34 -12.14 -5.96
CA ALA A 232 -8.90 -12.32 -7.31
C ALA A 232 -9.04 -10.99 -8.07
N ARG A 233 -9.54 -9.95 -7.40
CA ARG A 233 -9.70 -8.62 -7.99
C ARG A 233 -8.36 -7.95 -8.32
N ASP A 234 -7.31 -8.16 -7.54
CA ASP A 234 -5.97 -7.63 -7.82
C ASP A 234 -5.38 -8.30 -9.08
N PHE A 235 -5.54 -9.62 -9.23
CA PHE A 235 -5.10 -10.34 -10.44
C PHE A 235 -5.80 -9.83 -11.69
N GLU A 236 -7.13 -9.68 -11.61
CA GLU A 236 -7.94 -9.17 -12.72
C GLU A 236 -7.59 -7.72 -13.07
N LEU A 237 -7.64 -6.82 -12.09
CA LEU A 237 -7.50 -5.38 -12.29
C LEU A 237 -6.11 -4.99 -12.78
N PHE A 238 -5.07 -5.65 -12.27
CA PHE A 238 -3.68 -5.32 -12.61
C PHE A 238 -3.05 -6.27 -13.64
N GLY A 239 -3.82 -7.25 -14.16
CA GLY A 239 -3.39 -8.16 -15.20
C GLY A 239 -2.20 -9.05 -14.80
N TYR A 240 -2.16 -9.50 -13.55
CA TYR A 240 -1.21 -10.51 -13.11
C TYR A 240 -1.72 -11.91 -13.39
N PRO A 241 -0.85 -12.87 -13.77
CA PRO A 241 -1.24 -14.28 -13.87
C PRO A 241 -1.72 -14.79 -12.49
N PRO A 242 -2.86 -15.53 -12.42
CA PRO A 242 -3.39 -16.05 -11.16
C PRO A 242 -2.69 -17.34 -10.72
N ARG A 243 -1.36 -17.36 -10.84
CA ARG A 243 -0.45 -18.42 -10.42
C ARG A 243 0.88 -17.82 -9.94
N PRO A 244 1.61 -18.48 -9.04
CA PRO A 244 2.91 -18.00 -8.61
C PRO A 244 3.87 -17.83 -9.81
N PRO A 245 4.67 -16.75 -9.84
CA PRO A 245 5.70 -16.63 -10.87
C PRO A 245 6.80 -17.69 -10.67
N THR A 246 7.32 -18.23 -11.78
CA THR A 246 8.36 -19.27 -11.77
C THR A 246 9.75 -18.73 -11.47
N GLN A 247 9.95 -17.41 -11.56
CA GLN A 247 11.19 -16.72 -11.21
C GLN A 247 10.89 -15.56 -10.23
N PRO A 248 11.81 -15.26 -9.29
CA PRO A 248 11.69 -14.06 -8.49
C PRO A 248 11.80 -12.82 -9.41
N SER A 249 10.85 -11.93 -9.28
CA SER A 249 10.83 -10.63 -9.95
C SER A 249 11.74 -9.63 -9.23
#